data_34d9b72896ff6c83f220335693fa4f13
#
_entry.id   34d9b72896ff6c83f220335693fa4f13
#
_cell.length_a   1.000
_cell.length_b   1.000
_cell.length_c   1.000
_cell.angle_alpha   90.00
_cell.angle_beta   90.00
_cell.angle_gamma   90.00
#
_symmetry.space_group_name_H-M   'P 1'
#
loop_
_entity.id
_entity.type
_entity.pdbx_description
1 polymer ?
#
loop_
_entity_poly.entity_id
_entity_poly.type
_entity_poly.pdbx_seq_one_letter_code
_entity_poly.pdbx_strand_id
1 'polypeptide(L)'
;MCGAERTTGYWLRSQVPPTKGTRICQKCYDDEKLSRDSARGTGRWGTMRCARCDKVGTGSEKTYWYRGEREPYLNKHVCKQCHLLDYRDRLNEDPNVFCGVCQRTELHSRNWRKRKGGGHICDGCYKRERLERMNRDPSVVCYLCDSKVCASSEWRKYTSSKYMCRACSQACNNP
;
A
#
# COMPACT_ATOMS: atom_id res chain seq x y z
N MET A 1 -34.76 -1.93 -10.55
CA MET A 1 -34.67 -2.42 -9.15
C MET A 1 -34.40 -3.90 -9.18
N CYS A 2 -33.52 -4.44 -8.32
CA CYS A 2 -33.05 -5.83 -8.40
C CYS A 2 -34.06 -6.90 -7.95
N GLY A 3 -35.28 -6.55 -7.57
CA GLY A 3 -36.33 -7.49 -7.11
C GLY A 3 -36.01 -8.27 -5.84
N ALA A 4 -34.98 -7.87 -5.08
CA ALA A 4 -34.60 -8.57 -3.85
C ALA A 4 -35.62 -8.31 -2.75
N GLU A 5 -36.43 -9.31 -2.43
CA GLU A 5 -37.42 -9.24 -1.35
C GLU A 5 -36.82 -9.42 0.03
N ARG A 6 -35.69 -10.11 0.15
CA ARG A 6 -34.93 -10.33 1.41
C ARG A 6 -33.43 -10.20 1.16
N THR A 7 -32.78 -9.34 1.93
CA THR A 7 -31.32 -9.27 2.00
C THR A 7 -30.88 -9.46 3.43
N THR A 8 -29.80 -10.20 3.64
CA THR A 8 -29.16 -10.39 4.96
C THR A 8 -28.35 -9.16 5.37
N GLY A 9 -28.35 -8.09 4.56
CA GLY A 9 -27.57 -6.88 4.76
C GLY A 9 -28.42 -5.65 5.09
N TYR A 10 -27.73 -4.54 5.33
CA TYR A 10 -28.37 -3.25 5.61
C TYR A 10 -29.04 -2.67 4.37
N TRP A 11 -30.23 -2.08 4.58
CA TRP A 11 -30.90 -1.28 3.57
C TRP A 11 -30.38 0.14 3.58
N LEU A 12 -29.98 0.62 2.43
CA LEU A 12 -29.44 1.96 2.22
C LEU A 12 -30.45 2.82 1.43
N ARG A 13 -30.30 4.15 1.48
CA ARG A 13 -31.15 5.05 0.68
C ARG A 13 -30.46 5.40 -0.63
N SER A 14 -31.19 5.24 -1.73
CA SER A 14 -30.75 5.69 -3.05
C SER A 14 -30.45 7.19 -3.05
N GLN A 15 -29.41 7.58 -3.75
CA GLN A 15 -28.95 8.97 -3.90
C GLN A 15 -29.19 9.50 -5.33
N VAL A 16 -29.71 8.68 -6.23
CA VAL A 16 -29.85 8.98 -7.67
C VAL A 16 -31.34 9.07 -8.06
N PRO A 17 -31.78 10.14 -8.77
CA PRO A 17 -33.07 10.16 -9.40
C PRO A 17 -33.23 9.03 -10.44
N PRO A 18 -34.43 8.46 -10.64
CA PRO A 18 -35.73 8.79 -9.99
C PRO A 18 -35.92 8.11 -8.63
N THR A 19 -35.00 7.25 -8.20
CA THR A 19 -35.13 6.41 -7.01
C THR A 19 -34.64 7.07 -5.73
N LYS A 20 -34.25 8.36 -5.78
CA LYS A 20 -33.71 9.11 -4.65
C LYS A 20 -34.61 9.00 -3.40
N GLY A 21 -33.98 8.54 -2.30
CA GLY A 21 -34.67 8.36 -1.02
C GLY A 21 -35.33 6.99 -0.82
N THR A 22 -35.50 6.17 -1.86
CA THR A 22 -36.02 4.80 -1.71
C THR A 22 -34.99 3.87 -1.06
N ARG A 23 -35.45 2.84 -0.37
CA ARG A 23 -34.56 1.83 0.21
C ARG A 23 -34.07 0.88 -0.86
N ILE A 24 -32.77 0.69 -0.93
CA ILE A 24 -32.11 -0.22 -1.87
C ILE A 24 -31.15 -1.13 -1.13
N CYS A 25 -30.91 -2.31 -1.65
CA CYS A 25 -29.93 -3.25 -1.09
C CYS A 25 -28.50 -2.72 -1.30
N GLN A 26 -27.53 -3.26 -0.53
CA GLN A 26 -26.13 -2.87 -0.62
C GLN A 26 -25.59 -2.92 -2.05
N LYS A 27 -25.89 -3.98 -2.79
CA LYS A 27 -25.44 -4.12 -4.18
C LYS A 27 -25.94 -2.98 -5.07
N CYS A 28 -27.24 -2.67 -5.03
CA CYS A 28 -27.79 -1.58 -5.82
C CYS A 28 -27.23 -0.21 -5.40
N TYR A 29 -26.95 -0.01 -4.11
CA TYR A 29 -26.30 1.19 -3.62
C TYR A 29 -24.87 1.33 -4.14
N ASP A 30 -24.11 0.23 -4.16
CA ASP A 30 -22.75 0.21 -4.67
C ASP A 30 -22.72 0.46 -6.20
N ASP A 31 -23.69 -0.09 -6.94
CA ASP A 31 -23.86 0.16 -8.37
C ASP A 31 -24.22 1.63 -8.65
N GLU A 32 -25.14 2.22 -7.86
CA GLU A 32 -25.47 3.64 -7.94
C GLU A 32 -24.28 4.54 -7.60
N LYS A 33 -23.51 4.18 -6.58
CA LYS A 33 -22.30 4.89 -6.20
C LYS A 33 -21.27 4.86 -7.33
N LEU A 34 -21.11 3.70 -7.96
CA LEU A 34 -20.25 3.52 -9.12
C LEU A 34 -20.65 4.44 -10.28
N SER A 35 -21.95 4.48 -10.59
CA SER A 35 -22.50 5.31 -11.66
C SER A 35 -22.32 6.80 -11.38
N ARG A 36 -22.55 7.26 -10.15
CA ARG A 36 -22.35 8.65 -9.73
C ARG A 36 -20.90 9.08 -9.80
N ASP A 37 -19.98 8.22 -9.32
CA ASP A 37 -18.54 8.48 -9.34
C ASP A 37 -18.04 8.55 -10.79
N SER A 38 -18.61 7.75 -11.69
CA SER A 38 -18.34 7.82 -13.13
C SER A 38 -18.83 9.12 -13.76
N ALA A 39 -20.06 9.55 -13.44
CA ALA A 39 -20.66 10.77 -13.98
C ALA A 39 -19.96 12.06 -13.48
N ARG A 40 -19.35 12.04 -12.30
CA ARG A 40 -18.59 13.19 -11.75
C ARG A 40 -17.17 13.28 -12.29
N GLY A 41 -16.77 12.44 -13.25
CA GLY A 41 -15.39 12.38 -13.73
C GLY A 41 -14.39 11.88 -12.65
N THR A 42 -14.91 11.61 -11.44
CA THR A 42 -14.20 10.83 -10.40
C THR A 42 -14.36 9.35 -10.69
N GLY A 43 -14.88 9.06 -11.89
CA GLY A 43 -15.25 7.75 -12.37
C GLY A 43 -14.15 6.77 -12.07
N ARG A 44 -14.51 5.80 -11.33
CA ARG A 44 -13.72 4.62 -11.12
C ARG A 44 -13.16 4.19 -12.47
N TRP A 45 -12.00 4.84 -12.76
CA TRP A 45 -10.91 4.18 -13.42
C TRP A 45 -11.32 3.44 -14.71
N GLY A 46 -12.14 4.07 -15.56
CA GLY A 46 -12.10 3.81 -16.98
C GLY A 46 -10.62 3.89 -17.37
N THR A 47 -10.18 3.21 -18.37
CA THR A 47 -8.81 3.11 -18.87
C THR A 47 -7.94 4.34 -18.59
N MET A 48 -7.45 4.49 -17.35
CA MET A 48 -6.49 5.54 -17.03
C MET A 48 -5.10 5.09 -17.43
N ARG A 49 -4.39 5.96 -18.09
CA ARG A 49 -3.01 5.72 -18.54
C ARG A 49 -2.05 6.52 -17.67
N CYS A 50 -1.00 5.85 -17.18
CA CYS A 50 0.06 6.51 -16.44
C CYS A 50 0.89 7.39 -17.36
N ALA A 51 0.99 8.68 -17.05
CA ALA A 51 1.76 9.62 -17.86
C ALA A 51 3.27 9.32 -17.90
N ARG A 52 3.79 8.51 -16.94
CA ARG A 52 5.23 8.20 -16.86
C ARG A 52 5.60 6.86 -17.50
N CYS A 53 4.77 5.82 -17.37
CA CYS A 53 5.11 4.47 -17.83
C CYS A 53 4.06 3.84 -18.75
N ASP A 54 3.08 4.63 -19.18
CA ASP A 54 1.97 4.20 -20.05
C ASP A 54 1.13 3.02 -19.56
N LYS A 55 1.39 2.53 -18.33
CA LYS A 55 0.57 1.46 -17.74
C LYS A 55 -0.88 1.90 -17.71
N VAL A 56 -1.74 1.05 -18.27
CA VAL A 56 -3.19 1.24 -18.24
C VAL A 56 -3.74 0.56 -16.99
N GLY A 57 -4.51 1.30 -16.20
CA GLY A 57 -5.25 0.75 -15.08
C GLY A 57 -6.58 0.19 -15.56
N THR A 58 -6.82 -1.08 -15.28
CA THR A 58 -8.14 -1.70 -15.46
C THR A 58 -8.93 -1.56 -14.16
N GLY A 59 -10.22 -1.24 -14.25
CA GLY A 59 -11.07 -0.93 -13.09
C GLY A 59 -11.25 -2.05 -12.04
N SER A 60 -10.71 -3.24 -12.30
CA SER A 60 -10.73 -4.38 -11.38
C SER A 60 -9.56 -4.42 -10.40
N GLU A 61 -8.46 -3.77 -10.72
CA GLU A 61 -7.32 -3.66 -9.82
C GLU A 61 -7.50 -2.43 -8.91
N LYS A 62 -7.29 -2.57 -7.61
CA LYS A 62 -7.16 -1.46 -6.65
C LYS A 62 -5.89 -0.65 -6.94
N THR A 63 -5.80 -0.13 -8.16
CA THR A 63 -4.66 0.66 -8.62
C THR A 63 -4.88 2.07 -8.12
N TYR A 64 -4.14 2.49 -7.12
CA TYR A 64 -4.17 3.87 -6.67
C TYR A 64 -3.47 4.75 -7.70
N TRP A 65 -4.18 5.79 -8.14
CA TRP A 65 -3.67 6.81 -9.03
C TRP A 65 -3.37 8.07 -8.23
N TYR A 66 -2.28 8.70 -8.57
CA TYR A 66 -1.82 9.93 -7.94
C TYR A 66 -1.73 11.04 -8.99
N ARG A 67 -1.81 12.29 -8.58
CA ARG A 67 -1.45 13.40 -9.45
C ARG A 67 0.06 13.61 -9.37
N GLY A 68 0.71 13.76 -10.51
CA GLY A 68 2.12 14.14 -10.58
C GLY A 68 2.31 15.52 -9.94
N GLU A 69 3.35 15.67 -9.15
CA GLU A 69 3.62 16.87 -8.36
C GLU A 69 4.69 17.76 -9.01
N ARG A 70 5.33 17.31 -10.09
CA ARG A 70 6.34 18.07 -10.83
C ARG A 70 6.34 17.76 -12.34
N GLU A 71 6.97 18.63 -13.11
CA GLU A 71 7.18 18.41 -14.55
C GLU A 71 8.06 17.16 -14.82
N PRO A 72 7.84 16.44 -15.93
CA PRO A 72 6.83 16.71 -16.98
C PRO A 72 5.42 16.14 -16.66
N TYR A 73 5.19 15.65 -15.43
CA TYR A 73 3.95 14.96 -15.05
C TYR A 73 3.05 15.78 -14.14
N LEU A 74 3.34 17.08 -13.99
CA LEU A 74 2.55 17.98 -13.14
C LEU A 74 1.05 17.87 -13.47
N ASN A 75 0.23 17.63 -12.45
CA ASN A 75 -1.22 17.45 -12.54
C ASN A 75 -1.71 16.29 -13.44
N LYS A 76 -0.82 15.51 -14.07
CA LYS A 76 -1.19 14.30 -14.82
C LYS A 76 -1.35 13.10 -13.90
N HIS A 77 -2.10 12.10 -14.33
CA HIS A 77 -2.25 10.88 -13.55
C HIS A 77 -1.02 9.97 -13.68
N VAL A 78 -0.50 9.54 -12.56
CA VAL A 78 0.60 8.59 -12.47
C VAL A 78 0.21 7.40 -11.60
N CYS A 79 0.65 6.20 -11.95
CA CYS A 79 0.39 5.02 -11.13
C CYS A 79 1.20 5.07 -9.83
N LYS A 80 0.77 4.28 -8.83
CA LYS A 80 1.43 4.23 -7.51
C LYS A 80 2.94 4.01 -7.61
N GLN A 81 3.39 3.12 -8.49
CA GLN A 81 4.80 2.83 -8.65
C GLN A 81 5.59 4.04 -9.16
N CYS A 82 5.06 4.72 -10.18
CA CYS A 82 5.68 5.93 -10.71
C CYS A 82 5.68 7.09 -9.71
N HIS A 83 4.61 7.24 -8.92
CA HIS A 83 4.56 8.22 -7.84
C HIS A 83 5.61 7.94 -6.76
N LEU A 84 5.80 6.68 -6.36
CA LEU A 84 6.82 6.30 -5.39
C LEU A 84 8.24 6.52 -5.93
N LEU A 85 8.47 6.28 -7.23
CA LEU A 85 9.74 6.59 -7.87
C LEU A 85 10.01 8.10 -7.88
N ASP A 86 9.03 8.90 -8.26
CA ASP A 86 9.13 10.36 -8.24
C ASP A 86 9.40 10.91 -6.83
N TYR A 87 8.71 10.39 -5.83
CA TYR A 87 8.95 10.73 -4.44
C TYR A 87 10.38 10.39 -3.99
N ARG A 88 10.89 9.21 -4.35
CA ARG A 88 12.27 8.81 -4.07
C ARG A 88 13.27 9.73 -4.76
N ASP A 89 13.04 10.03 -6.04
CA ASP A 89 13.95 10.86 -6.85
C ASP A 89 14.02 12.28 -6.26
N ARG A 90 12.89 12.84 -5.82
CA ARG A 90 12.87 14.13 -5.09
C ARG A 90 13.68 14.11 -3.79
N LEU A 91 13.58 13.04 -3.03
CA LEU A 91 14.36 12.91 -1.79
C LEU A 91 15.85 12.70 -2.06
N ASN A 92 16.22 12.07 -3.17
CA ASN A 92 17.64 11.94 -3.56
C ASN A 92 18.24 13.27 -4.04
N GLU A 93 17.40 14.17 -4.59
CA GLU A 93 17.81 15.51 -5.02
C GLU A 93 17.94 16.52 -3.87
N ASP A 94 17.33 16.24 -2.72
CA ASP A 94 17.38 17.11 -1.54
C ASP A 94 18.70 16.87 -0.76
N PRO A 95 19.63 17.85 -0.74
CA PRO A 95 20.91 17.70 -0.05
C PRO A 95 20.79 17.50 1.48
N ASN A 96 19.62 17.80 2.05
CA ASN A 96 19.38 17.63 3.48
C ASN A 96 18.83 16.21 3.79
N VAL A 97 18.58 15.40 2.75
CA VAL A 97 18.08 14.04 2.94
C VAL A 97 19.24 13.05 2.87
N PHE A 98 19.59 12.50 3.99
CA PHE A 98 20.59 11.44 4.12
C PHE A 98 20.16 10.40 5.16
N CYS A 99 20.75 9.22 5.07
CA CYS A 99 20.50 8.18 6.06
C CYS A 99 21.24 8.50 7.35
N GLY A 100 20.52 8.77 8.43
CA GLY A 100 21.13 9.06 9.74
C GLY A 100 21.96 7.93 10.35
N VAL A 101 22.03 6.75 9.70
CA VAL A 101 22.81 5.59 10.17
C VAL A 101 24.05 5.34 9.31
N CYS A 102 23.92 5.30 7.97
CA CYS A 102 25.03 5.01 7.06
C CYS A 102 25.46 6.20 6.21
N GLN A 103 24.92 7.39 6.46
CA GLN A 103 25.22 8.65 5.79
C GLN A 103 25.00 8.67 4.27
N ARG A 104 24.33 7.65 3.73
CA ARG A 104 24.04 7.58 2.29
C ARG A 104 23.05 8.69 1.91
N THR A 105 23.33 9.38 0.81
CA THR A 105 22.49 10.46 0.28
C THR A 105 21.59 10.03 -0.87
N GLU A 106 21.88 8.89 -1.53
CA GLU A 106 21.10 8.41 -2.67
C GLU A 106 20.61 6.98 -2.51
N LEU A 107 19.43 6.68 -3.05
CA LEU A 107 18.85 5.34 -3.13
C LEU A 107 18.43 5.01 -4.57
N HIS A 108 19.04 3.98 -5.17
CA HIS A 108 18.73 3.57 -6.53
C HIS A 108 17.47 2.70 -6.66
N SER A 109 17.21 1.83 -5.70
CA SER A 109 16.17 0.79 -5.83
C SER A 109 15.16 0.72 -4.69
N ARG A 110 15.30 1.54 -3.65
CA ARG A 110 14.48 1.45 -2.43
C ARG A 110 14.06 2.82 -1.94
N ASN A 111 13.01 2.84 -1.11
CA ASN A 111 12.46 4.08 -0.60
C ASN A 111 13.15 4.55 0.69
N TRP A 112 13.16 5.85 0.88
CA TRP A 112 13.44 6.49 2.14
C TRP A 112 12.32 6.22 3.13
N ARG A 113 12.66 6.04 4.40
CA ARG A 113 11.69 5.96 5.49
C ARG A 113 11.94 7.10 6.48
N LYS A 114 10.86 7.68 6.96
CA LYS A 114 10.94 8.65 8.06
C LYS A 114 11.26 7.92 9.37
N ARG A 115 12.20 8.46 10.15
CA ARG A 115 12.56 7.96 11.46
C ARG A 115 11.67 8.60 12.53
N LYS A 116 11.30 7.85 13.58
CA LYS A 116 10.68 8.45 14.77
C LYS A 116 11.70 9.39 15.40
N GLY A 117 11.34 10.67 15.55
CA GLY A 117 12.26 11.69 16.03
C GLY A 117 12.88 12.58 14.94
N GLY A 118 12.49 12.39 13.69
CA GLY A 118 12.93 13.19 12.55
C GLY A 118 14.04 12.54 11.71
N GLY A 119 14.31 13.15 10.55
CA GLY A 119 15.28 12.66 9.58
C GLY A 119 14.83 11.44 8.79
N HIS A 120 15.75 10.92 7.98
CA HIS A 120 15.51 9.81 7.07
C HIS A 120 16.44 8.62 7.37
N ILE A 121 15.97 7.44 7.02
CA ILE A 121 16.74 6.19 7.09
C ILE A 121 16.53 5.39 5.81
N CYS A 122 17.58 4.84 5.25
CA CYS A 122 17.47 3.96 4.10
C CYS A 122 16.85 2.61 4.50
N ASP A 123 16.18 1.95 3.55
CA ASP A 123 15.46 0.70 3.81
C ASP A 123 16.39 -0.41 4.37
N GLY A 124 17.67 -0.45 3.95
CA GLY A 124 18.65 -1.39 4.48
C GLY A 124 18.94 -1.20 5.97
N CYS A 125 19.21 0.04 6.38
CA CYS A 125 19.42 0.38 7.78
C CYS A 125 18.15 0.18 8.62
N TYR A 126 16.99 0.56 8.08
CA TYR A 126 15.69 0.32 8.74
C TYR A 126 15.45 -1.18 9.01
N LYS A 127 15.74 -2.05 8.02
CA LYS A 127 15.57 -3.50 8.18
C LYS A 127 16.53 -4.06 9.24
N ARG A 128 17.77 -3.57 9.26
CA ARG A 128 18.75 -3.97 10.28
C ARG A 128 18.31 -3.54 11.68
N GLU A 129 17.94 -2.26 11.88
CA GLU A 129 17.43 -1.78 13.17
C GLU A 129 16.17 -2.54 13.63
N ARG A 130 15.28 -2.86 12.68
CA ARG A 130 14.09 -3.66 12.96
C ARG A 130 14.45 -5.07 13.42
N LEU A 131 15.37 -5.73 12.73
CA LEU A 131 15.83 -7.07 13.06
C LEU A 131 16.48 -7.11 14.46
N GLU A 132 17.38 -6.17 14.73
CA GLU A 132 18.04 -6.06 16.03
C GLU A 132 17.03 -5.85 17.17
N ARG A 133 16.04 -4.98 16.95
CA ARG A 133 14.96 -4.76 17.92
C ARG A 133 14.15 -6.03 18.17
N MET A 134 13.81 -6.78 17.11
CA MET A 134 13.05 -8.03 17.25
C MET A 134 13.90 -9.12 17.93
N ASN A 135 15.19 -9.21 17.66
CA ASN A 135 16.07 -10.17 18.34
C ASN A 135 16.29 -9.84 19.83
N ARG A 136 16.13 -8.58 20.24
CA ARG A 136 16.19 -8.15 21.65
C ARG A 136 14.89 -8.33 22.40
N ASP A 137 13.79 -8.45 21.69
CA ASP A 137 12.46 -8.61 22.29
C ASP A 137 12.28 -10.07 22.76
N PRO A 138 12.19 -10.34 24.08
CA PRO A 138 12.09 -11.70 24.60
C PRO A 138 10.78 -12.39 24.21
N SER A 139 9.77 -11.63 23.80
CA SER A 139 8.48 -12.17 23.34
C SER A 139 8.53 -12.67 21.89
N VAL A 140 9.57 -12.29 21.11
CA VAL A 140 9.75 -12.72 19.74
C VAL A 140 10.56 -14.00 19.67
N VAL A 141 9.84 -15.12 19.55
CA VAL A 141 10.39 -16.47 19.45
C VAL A 141 9.85 -17.13 18.18
N CYS A 142 10.66 -17.93 17.51
CA CYS A 142 10.22 -18.69 16.36
C CYS A 142 9.21 -19.77 16.79
N TYR A 143 8.02 -19.73 16.23
CA TYR A 143 6.94 -20.68 16.55
C TYR A 143 7.29 -22.15 16.22
N LEU A 144 8.21 -22.40 15.29
CA LEU A 144 8.55 -23.74 14.84
C LEU A 144 9.83 -24.32 15.45
N CYS A 145 10.81 -23.51 15.78
CA CYS A 145 12.11 -23.98 16.29
C CYS A 145 12.56 -23.31 17.59
N ASP A 146 11.69 -22.52 18.22
CA ASP A 146 11.90 -21.79 19.47
C ASP A 146 13.16 -20.89 19.49
N SER A 147 13.75 -20.63 18.32
CA SER A 147 14.89 -19.71 18.22
C SER A 147 14.47 -18.29 18.60
N LYS A 148 15.29 -17.66 19.45
CA LYS A 148 15.16 -16.25 19.86
C LYS A 148 15.93 -15.29 18.98
N VAL A 149 16.79 -15.79 18.10
CA VAL A 149 17.64 -14.99 17.21
C VAL A 149 17.45 -15.44 15.78
N CYS A 150 17.18 -14.49 14.90
CA CYS A 150 17.17 -14.71 13.48
C CYS A 150 18.44 -14.12 12.87
N ALA A 151 19.34 -14.97 12.39
CA ALA A 151 20.64 -14.57 11.83
C ALA A 151 20.51 -13.89 10.47
N SER A 152 19.42 -14.14 9.74
CA SER A 152 19.20 -13.61 8.40
C SER A 152 17.96 -12.71 8.33
N SER A 153 18.19 -11.50 8.01
CA SER A 153 17.37 -10.37 7.59
C SER A 153 15.89 -10.26 7.98
N GLU A 154 15.10 -11.29 8.24
CA GLU A 154 13.65 -11.05 8.49
C GLU A 154 12.98 -12.12 9.35
N TRP A 155 12.35 -11.67 10.43
CA TRP A 155 11.26 -12.36 11.06
C TRP A 155 10.01 -12.25 10.19
N ARG A 156 9.35 -13.37 9.93
CA ARG A 156 8.05 -13.37 9.25
C ARG A 156 6.93 -13.53 10.25
N LYS A 157 5.91 -12.71 10.11
CA LYS A 157 4.70 -12.83 10.90
C LYS A 157 3.89 -14.01 10.36
N TYR A 158 3.61 -15.00 11.22
CA TYR A 158 2.82 -16.17 10.87
C TYR A 158 1.34 -15.95 11.21
N THR A 159 1.06 -15.47 12.42
CA THR A 159 -0.29 -15.03 12.86
C THR A 159 -0.18 -13.64 13.49
N SER A 160 -1.28 -13.13 14.04
CA SER A 160 -1.28 -11.83 14.75
C SER A 160 -0.22 -11.74 15.86
N SER A 161 0.10 -12.88 16.51
CA SER A 161 0.99 -12.95 17.69
C SER A 161 2.21 -13.86 17.52
N LYS A 162 2.32 -14.62 16.41
CA LYS A 162 3.40 -15.61 16.21
C LYS A 162 4.34 -15.19 15.08
N TYR A 163 5.64 -15.42 15.30
CA TYR A 163 6.69 -15.16 14.35
C TYR A 163 7.38 -16.45 13.89
N MET A 164 7.91 -16.44 12.68
CA MET A 164 8.80 -17.49 12.17
C MET A 164 10.14 -16.88 11.78
N CYS A 165 11.23 -17.56 12.09
CA CYS A 165 12.53 -17.23 11.53
C CYS A 165 12.56 -17.58 10.02
N ARG A 166 13.49 -16.97 9.29
CA ARG A 166 13.58 -17.18 7.83
C ARG A 166 13.79 -18.64 7.44
N ALA A 167 14.65 -19.38 8.17
CA ALA A 167 14.91 -20.79 7.89
C ALA A 167 13.63 -21.63 7.93
N CYS A 168 12.86 -21.51 9.01
CA CYS A 168 11.57 -22.20 9.12
C CYS A 168 10.56 -21.77 8.07
N SER A 169 10.51 -20.47 7.75
CA SER A 169 9.63 -19.95 6.70
C SER A 169 10.00 -20.46 5.30
N GLN A 170 11.28 -20.70 5.03
CA GLN A 170 11.73 -21.29 3.76
C GLN A 170 11.42 -22.78 3.71
N ALA A 171 11.65 -23.52 4.78
CA ALA A 171 11.32 -24.95 4.86
C ALA A 171 9.82 -25.23 4.66
N CYS A 172 8.93 -24.35 5.16
CA CYS A 172 7.48 -24.49 4.94
C CYS A 172 7.03 -24.16 3.51
N ASN A 173 7.79 -23.38 2.76
CA ASN A 173 7.42 -22.99 1.40
C ASN A 173 8.05 -23.88 0.30
N ASN A 174 8.99 -24.75 0.66
CA ASN A 174 9.60 -25.75 -0.22
C ASN A 174 9.38 -27.13 0.41
N PRO A 175 8.20 -27.76 0.20
CA PRO A 175 7.94 -29.13 0.62
C PRO A 175 8.77 -30.13 -0.17
#